data_cdefc2a790cafec2f3c5d580994481b9
#
_entry.id   cdefc2a790cafec2f3c5d580994481b9
#
_cell.length_a   1.000
_cell.length_b   1.000
_cell.length_c   1.000
_cell.angle_alpha   90.00
_cell.angle_beta   90.00
_cell.angle_gamma   90.00
#
_symmetry.space_group_name_H-M   'P 1'
#
loop_
_entity.id
_entity.type
_entity.pdbx_description
1 polymer ?
#
loop_
_entity_poly.entity_id
_entity_poly.type
_entity_poly.pdbx_seq_one_letter_code
_entity_poly.pdbx_strand_id
1 'polypeptide(L)'
;FNMSHDIRTPMNAIIGFTSLAATHIDNREQVLDYLKKTATASQHLLSLINDVLDMSRIESGKVSLEPRPVHLPELVHDLRDIIQSGISAKRISLFIDMVDVEDEDVIADPMRLNQIMLNIMSNAIKFTPAGGTITLRIVQKQTAPKGSADYEFHIRDNGIGMSPAFQEHIFEQFAREETSTVSGIQGTGLGMAI
;
A
#
# COMPACT_ATOMS: atom_id res chain seq x y z
N PHE A 1 0.57 10.31 18.95
CA PHE A 1 1.08 10.13 17.59
C PHE A 1 1.86 11.37 17.16
N ASN A 2 3.01 11.21 16.46
CA ASN A 2 3.85 12.35 16.12
C ASN A 2 4.18 12.36 14.62
N MET A 3 3.22 12.81 13.79
CA MET A 3 3.38 13.01 12.34
C MET A 3 4.66 13.82 12.02
N SER A 4 5.00 14.80 12.88
CA SER A 4 6.25 15.57 12.75
C SER A 4 7.49 14.70 12.87
N HIS A 5 7.45 13.63 13.67
CA HIS A 5 8.55 12.67 13.81
C HIS A 5 8.69 11.82 12.54
N ASP A 6 7.58 11.34 12.00
CA ASP A 6 7.56 10.46 10.83
C ASP A 6 7.97 11.19 9.54
N ILE A 7 7.70 12.49 9.44
CA ILE A 7 8.22 13.35 8.37
C ILE A 7 9.71 13.67 8.58
N ARG A 8 10.13 13.92 9.82
CA ARG A 8 11.51 14.30 10.13
C ARG A 8 12.51 13.18 9.86
N THR A 9 12.12 11.93 10.11
CA THR A 9 12.99 10.76 9.92
C THR A 9 13.49 10.62 8.47
N PRO A 10 12.63 10.51 7.44
CA PRO A 10 13.09 10.44 6.05
C PRO A 10 13.78 11.73 5.61
N MET A 11 13.37 12.90 6.09
CA MET A 11 14.01 14.17 5.77
C MET A 11 15.47 14.21 6.28
N ASN A 12 15.71 13.78 7.52
CA ASN A 12 17.07 13.68 8.07
C ASN A 12 17.91 12.63 7.32
N ALA A 13 17.30 11.52 6.88
CA ALA A 13 17.98 10.52 6.07
C ALA A 13 18.42 11.09 4.72
N ILE A 14 17.55 11.87 4.03
CA ILE A 14 17.88 12.56 2.77
C ILE A 14 19.07 13.47 2.97
N ILE A 15 19.01 14.34 3.98
CA ILE A 15 20.10 15.29 4.29
C ILE A 15 21.40 14.54 4.62
N GLY A 16 21.32 13.51 5.48
CA GLY A 16 22.49 12.73 5.90
C GLY A 16 23.15 11.99 4.75
N PHE A 17 22.37 11.25 3.93
CA PHE A 17 22.95 10.53 2.80
C PHE A 17 23.47 11.44 1.69
N THR A 18 22.85 12.60 1.47
CA THR A 18 23.36 13.60 0.54
C THR A 18 24.70 14.16 1.01
N SER A 19 24.83 14.48 2.31
CA SER A 19 26.08 14.93 2.89
C SER A 19 27.18 13.87 2.83
N LEU A 20 26.85 12.61 3.11
CA LEU A 20 27.78 11.49 2.99
C LEU A 20 28.23 11.25 1.53
N ALA A 21 27.33 11.38 0.57
CA ALA A 21 27.67 11.29 -0.85
C ALA A 21 28.67 12.39 -1.26
N ALA A 22 28.48 13.62 -0.77
CA ALA A 22 29.37 14.73 -1.04
C ALA A 22 30.76 14.55 -0.42
N THR A 23 30.85 13.98 0.81
CA THR A 23 32.14 13.72 1.48
C THR A 23 32.91 12.53 0.90
N HIS A 24 32.23 11.61 0.23
CA HIS A 24 32.83 10.41 -0.37
C HIS A 24 32.84 10.46 -1.90
N ILE A 25 32.95 11.66 -2.49
CA ILE A 25 32.79 11.88 -3.94
C ILE A 25 33.75 11.03 -4.79
N ASP A 26 34.93 10.71 -4.26
CA ASP A 26 35.94 9.90 -4.94
C ASP A 26 35.62 8.39 -4.91
N ASN A 27 34.67 7.95 -4.10
CA ASN A 27 34.23 6.55 -4.02
C ASN A 27 32.89 6.36 -4.72
N ARG A 28 32.94 6.04 -6.01
CA ARG A 28 31.74 5.87 -6.85
C ARG A 28 30.71 4.88 -6.30
N GLU A 29 31.16 3.79 -5.69
CA GLU A 29 30.25 2.75 -5.17
C GLU A 29 29.48 3.27 -3.96
N GLN A 30 30.16 3.92 -3.02
CA GLN A 30 29.53 4.54 -1.86
C GLN A 30 28.58 5.67 -2.25
N VAL A 31 28.97 6.52 -3.21
CA VAL A 31 28.09 7.58 -3.72
C VAL A 31 26.82 7.00 -4.32
N LEU A 32 26.91 5.95 -5.15
CA LEU A 32 25.75 5.28 -5.72
C LEU A 32 24.83 4.67 -4.64
N ASP A 33 25.40 4.07 -3.59
CA ASP A 33 24.62 3.53 -2.46
C ASP A 33 23.88 4.65 -1.70
N TYR A 34 24.57 5.75 -1.39
CA TYR A 34 23.95 6.90 -0.71
C TYR A 34 22.85 7.54 -1.56
N LEU A 35 23.04 7.67 -2.89
CA LEU A 35 22.01 8.18 -3.79
C LEU A 35 20.77 7.28 -3.84
N LYS A 36 20.96 5.95 -3.85
CA LYS A 36 19.83 5.00 -3.78
C LYS A 36 19.06 5.15 -2.46
N LYS A 37 19.77 5.26 -1.34
CA LYS A 37 19.15 5.47 -0.02
C LYS A 37 18.42 6.82 0.05
N THR A 38 18.97 7.87 -0.54
CA THR A 38 18.32 9.18 -0.68
C THR A 38 17.03 9.08 -1.49
N ALA A 39 17.07 8.41 -2.64
CA ALA A 39 15.88 8.20 -3.47
C ALA A 39 14.78 7.43 -2.72
N THR A 40 15.14 6.36 -2.01
CA THR A 40 14.19 5.58 -1.19
C THR A 40 13.57 6.44 -0.07
N ALA A 41 14.37 7.23 0.63
CA ALA A 41 13.87 8.12 1.69
C ALA A 41 12.97 9.23 1.12
N SER A 42 13.28 9.75 -0.07
CA SER A 42 12.46 10.76 -0.76
C SER A 42 11.11 10.20 -1.20
N GLN A 43 11.08 8.98 -1.75
CA GLN A 43 9.83 8.29 -2.11
C GLN A 43 8.95 8.04 -0.88
N HIS A 44 9.56 7.64 0.23
CA HIS A 44 8.83 7.44 1.49
C HIS A 44 8.23 8.76 2.01
N LEU A 45 8.99 9.86 1.97
CA LEU A 45 8.51 11.18 2.37
C LEU A 45 7.34 11.65 1.48
N LEU A 46 7.44 11.43 0.17
CA LEU A 46 6.38 11.77 -0.77
C LEU A 46 5.09 10.98 -0.49
N SER A 47 5.22 9.68 -0.20
CA SER A 47 4.07 8.84 0.19
C SER A 47 3.40 9.39 1.46
N LEU A 48 4.18 9.72 2.50
CA LEU A 48 3.66 10.32 3.73
C LEU A 48 2.88 11.62 3.47
N ILE A 49 3.42 12.51 2.64
CA ILE A 49 2.76 13.77 2.29
C ILE A 49 1.43 13.51 1.57
N ASN A 50 1.42 12.59 0.61
CA ASN A 50 0.21 12.24 -0.13
C ASN A 50 -0.85 11.62 0.78
N ASP A 51 -0.47 10.72 1.69
CA ASP A 51 -1.37 10.11 2.67
C ASP A 51 -2.03 11.18 3.56
N VAL A 52 -1.25 12.17 4.03
CA VAL A 52 -1.77 13.29 4.84
C VAL A 52 -2.73 14.17 4.04
N LEU A 53 -2.40 14.47 2.78
CA LEU A 53 -3.28 15.26 1.90
C LEU A 53 -4.57 14.52 1.59
N ASP A 54 -4.52 13.23 1.30
CA ASP A 54 -5.71 12.42 1.06
C ASP A 54 -6.58 12.36 2.33
N MET A 55 -5.98 12.14 3.50
CA MET A 55 -6.70 12.15 4.77
C MET A 55 -7.41 13.48 5.03
N SER A 56 -6.71 14.59 4.81
CA SER A 56 -7.30 15.93 4.94
C SER A 56 -8.49 16.16 3.99
N ARG A 57 -8.44 15.62 2.76
CA ARG A 57 -9.55 15.66 1.81
C ARG A 57 -10.73 14.83 2.26
N ILE A 58 -10.48 13.63 2.81
CA ILE A 58 -11.50 12.73 3.36
C ILE A 58 -12.22 13.42 4.53
N GLU A 59 -11.47 13.92 5.52
CA GLU A 59 -12.03 14.59 6.70
C GLU A 59 -12.84 15.84 6.36
N SER A 60 -12.40 16.60 5.36
CA SER A 60 -13.13 17.80 4.90
C SER A 60 -14.34 17.48 4.00
N GLY A 61 -14.63 16.21 3.72
CA GLY A 61 -15.69 15.80 2.81
C GLY A 61 -15.50 16.26 1.36
N LYS A 62 -14.26 16.59 0.97
CA LYS A 62 -13.93 17.12 -0.38
C LYS A 62 -13.46 16.03 -1.34
N VAL A 63 -13.62 14.75 -0.99
CA VAL A 63 -13.33 13.67 -1.92
C VAL A 63 -14.46 13.62 -2.96
N SER A 64 -14.13 13.89 -4.21
CA SER A 64 -15.01 13.62 -5.35
C SER A 64 -14.57 12.31 -6.00
N LEU A 65 -15.51 11.42 -6.24
CA LEU A 65 -15.25 10.25 -7.07
C LEU A 65 -15.31 10.66 -8.54
N GLU A 66 -14.41 10.11 -9.34
CA GLU A 66 -14.36 10.28 -10.80
C GLU A 66 -14.73 8.95 -11.50
N PRO A 67 -16.03 8.59 -11.57
CA PRO A 67 -16.45 7.33 -12.16
C PRO A 67 -16.10 7.27 -13.66
N ARG A 68 -15.47 6.18 -14.08
CA ARG A 68 -15.08 5.91 -15.48
C ARG A 68 -15.34 4.43 -15.80
N PRO A 69 -15.43 4.05 -17.07
CA PRO A 69 -15.40 2.65 -17.45
C PRO A 69 -14.10 1.99 -16.97
N VAL A 70 -14.22 0.86 -16.31
CA VAL A 70 -13.11 0.05 -15.77
C VAL A 70 -13.34 -1.40 -16.19
N HIS A 71 -12.35 -2.02 -16.80
CA HIS A 71 -12.30 -3.45 -17.06
C HIS A 71 -11.57 -4.12 -15.89
N LEU A 72 -12.30 -4.85 -15.04
CA LEU A 72 -11.76 -5.43 -13.80
C LEU A 72 -10.52 -6.32 -14.01
N PRO A 73 -10.47 -7.20 -15.04
CA PRO A 73 -9.29 -7.98 -15.33
C PRO A 73 -8.04 -7.14 -15.63
N GLU A 74 -8.17 -6.02 -16.35
CA GLU A 74 -7.07 -5.09 -16.61
C GLU A 74 -6.58 -4.43 -15.32
N LEU A 75 -7.49 -3.96 -14.47
CA LEU A 75 -7.16 -3.36 -13.18
C LEU A 75 -6.38 -4.34 -12.30
N VAL A 76 -6.79 -5.61 -12.28
CA VAL A 76 -6.10 -6.68 -11.52
C VAL A 76 -4.73 -6.98 -12.12
N HIS A 77 -4.60 -6.95 -13.44
CA HIS A 77 -3.33 -7.14 -14.13
C HIS A 77 -2.34 -6.04 -13.78
N ASP A 78 -2.77 -4.77 -13.84
CA ASP A 78 -1.95 -3.62 -13.49
C ASP A 78 -1.53 -3.65 -12.02
N LEU A 79 -2.45 -3.99 -11.11
CA LEU A 79 -2.15 -4.20 -9.70
C LEU A 79 -1.05 -5.24 -9.51
N ARG A 80 -1.17 -6.40 -10.17
CA ARG A 80 -0.18 -7.48 -10.11
C ARG A 80 1.19 -7.00 -10.56
N ASP A 81 1.27 -6.24 -11.65
CA ASP A 81 2.53 -5.76 -12.19
C ASP A 81 3.21 -4.76 -11.24
N ILE A 82 2.44 -3.90 -10.59
CA ILE A 82 2.95 -2.96 -9.57
C ILE A 82 3.58 -3.72 -8.37
N ILE A 83 2.90 -4.75 -7.87
CA ILE A 83 3.34 -5.48 -6.67
C ILE A 83 4.37 -6.58 -6.96
N GLN A 84 4.62 -6.91 -8.23
CA GLN A 84 5.47 -8.03 -8.66
C GLN A 84 6.87 -7.99 -8.05
N SER A 85 7.48 -6.81 -7.93
CA SER A 85 8.81 -6.66 -7.35
C SER A 85 8.86 -7.08 -5.87
N GLY A 86 7.86 -6.69 -5.08
CA GLY A 86 7.75 -7.07 -3.68
C GLY A 86 7.48 -8.56 -3.49
N ILE A 87 6.59 -9.12 -4.32
CA ILE A 87 6.28 -10.56 -4.36
C ILE A 87 7.54 -11.37 -4.67
N SER A 88 8.28 -10.99 -5.72
CA SER A 88 9.50 -11.69 -6.13
C SER A 88 10.63 -11.59 -5.11
N ALA A 89 10.84 -10.42 -4.50
CA ALA A 89 11.88 -10.19 -3.50
C ALA A 89 11.72 -11.10 -2.27
N LYS A 90 10.48 -11.37 -1.88
CA LYS A 90 10.14 -12.27 -0.76
C LYS A 90 9.81 -13.70 -1.19
N ARG A 91 9.81 -14.02 -2.49
CA ARG A 91 9.40 -15.32 -3.03
C ARG A 91 8.00 -15.73 -2.55
N ILE A 92 7.07 -14.78 -2.48
CA ILE A 92 5.68 -15.02 -2.07
C ILE A 92 4.95 -15.69 -3.22
N SER A 93 4.10 -16.68 -2.91
CA SER A 93 3.18 -17.28 -3.86
C SER A 93 1.91 -16.43 -3.91
N LEU A 94 1.64 -15.77 -5.04
CA LEU A 94 0.44 -14.97 -5.26
C LEU A 94 -0.56 -15.77 -6.10
N PHE A 95 -1.78 -15.93 -5.58
CA PHE A 95 -2.92 -16.50 -6.30
C PHE A 95 -3.97 -15.42 -6.51
N ILE A 96 -4.45 -15.31 -7.75
CA ILE A 96 -5.53 -14.37 -8.11
C ILE A 96 -6.65 -15.19 -8.74
N ASP A 97 -7.85 -15.02 -8.24
CA ASP A 97 -9.02 -15.79 -8.60
C ASP A 97 -10.24 -14.86 -8.77
N MET A 98 -10.92 -14.95 -9.92
CA MET A 98 -12.16 -14.22 -10.18
C MET A 98 -13.27 -15.25 -10.29
N VAL A 99 -14.20 -15.22 -9.34
CA VAL A 99 -15.25 -16.24 -9.19
C VAL A 99 -16.61 -15.63 -9.48
N ASP A 100 -17.37 -16.28 -10.37
CA ASP A 100 -18.74 -15.87 -10.74
C ASP A 100 -18.84 -14.41 -11.19
N VAL A 101 -17.77 -13.87 -11.82
CA VAL A 101 -17.75 -12.53 -12.38
C VAL A 101 -18.31 -12.59 -13.80
N GLU A 102 -19.54 -12.09 -13.97
CA GLU A 102 -20.24 -12.00 -15.25
C GLU A 102 -20.04 -10.62 -15.88
N ASP A 103 -20.05 -9.56 -15.07
CA ASP A 103 -19.87 -8.18 -15.51
C ASP A 103 -18.44 -7.73 -15.24
N GLU A 104 -17.55 -7.88 -16.22
CA GLU A 104 -16.14 -7.46 -16.09
C GLU A 104 -15.96 -5.97 -16.31
N ASP A 105 -16.89 -5.33 -17.04
CA ASP A 105 -16.89 -3.91 -17.35
C ASP A 105 -17.83 -3.16 -16.40
N VAL A 106 -17.26 -2.29 -15.59
CA VAL A 106 -18.00 -1.53 -14.56
C VAL A 106 -17.71 -0.04 -14.63
N ILE A 107 -18.60 0.76 -14.04
CA ILE A 107 -18.35 2.19 -13.82
C ILE A 107 -17.86 2.36 -12.38
N ALA A 108 -16.59 2.70 -12.22
CA ALA A 108 -15.94 2.92 -10.92
C ALA A 108 -14.89 4.01 -11.02
N ASP A 109 -14.36 4.46 -9.89
CA ASP A 109 -13.15 5.31 -9.87
C ASP A 109 -11.91 4.40 -9.84
N PRO A 110 -11.19 4.25 -10.97
CA PRO A 110 -10.07 3.33 -11.05
C PRO A 110 -8.90 3.74 -10.14
N MET A 111 -8.73 5.06 -9.92
CA MET A 111 -7.63 5.55 -9.09
C MET A 111 -7.88 5.20 -7.62
N ARG A 112 -9.10 5.41 -7.13
CA ARG A 112 -9.47 5.06 -5.74
C ARG A 112 -9.52 3.56 -5.51
N LEU A 113 -10.03 2.80 -6.48
CA LEU A 113 -10.03 1.34 -6.39
C LEU A 113 -8.61 0.78 -6.34
N ASN A 114 -7.72 1.24 -7.21
CA ASN A 114 -6.29 0.89 -7.17
C ASN A 114 -5.63 1.30 -5.85
N GLN A 115 -5.92 2.49 -5.33
CA GLN A 115 -5.38 2.97 -4.06
C GLN A 115 -5.75 2.03 -2.91
N ILE A 116 -7.03 1.64 -2.80
CA ILE A 116 -7.52 0.69 -1.78
C ILE A 116 -6.79 -0.65 -1.93
N MET A 117 -6.76 -1.20 -3.15
CA MET A 117 -6.13 -2.49 -3.41
C MET A 117 -4.63 -2.47 -3.10
N LEU A 118 -3.92 -1.43 -3.50
CA LEU A 118 -2.49 -1.27 -3.21
C LEU A 118 -2.20 -1.12 -1.72
N ASN A 119 -3.03 -0.39 -0.98
CA ASN A 119 -2.88 -0.26 0.47
C ASN A 119 -2.99 -1.62 1.18
N ILE A 120 -3.98 -2.43 0.81
CA ILE A 120 -4.18 -3.75 1.42
C ILE A 120 -3.11 -4.73 0.96
N MET A 121 -2.82 -4.81 -0.36
CA MET A 121 -1.83 -5.73 -0.92
C MET A 121 -0.41 -5.41 -0.44
N SER A 122 -0.03 -4.14 -0.33
CA SER A 122 1.28 -3.75 0.20
C SER A 122 1.44 -4.16 1.68
N ASN A 123 0.37 -4.06 2.48
CA ASN A 123 0.35 -4.57 3.84
C ASN A 123 0.48 -6.11 3.87
N ALA A 124 -0.28 -6.83 3.04
CA ALA A 124 -0.16 -8.28 2.93
C ALA A 124 1.27 -8.70 2.58
N ILE A 125 1.90 -8.09 1.56
CA ILE A 125 3.29 -8.36 1.18
C ILE A 125 4.26 -8.03 2.33
N LYS A 126 4.03 -6.92 3.00
CA LYS A 126 4.88 -6.43 4.08
C LYS A 126 4.92 -7.39 5.26
N PHE A 127 3.77 -7.89 5.68
CA PHE A 127 3.61 -8.73 6.86
C PHE A 127 3.66 -10.24 6.58
N THR A 128 3.67 -10.65 5.32
CA THR A 128 3.91 -12.05 4.94
C THR A 128 5.41 -12.35 4.94
N PRO A 129 5.87 -13.44 5.59
CA PRO A 129 7.26 -13.86 5.54
C PRO A 129 7.67 -14.33 4.14
N ALA A 130 8.99 -14.42 3.93
CA ALA A 130 9.53 -14.98 2.69
C ALA A 130 9.05 -16.41 2.47
N GLY A 131 8.62 -16.73 1.25
CA GLY A 131 8.03 -18.02 0.89
C GLY A 131 6.58 -18.20 1.32
N GLY A 132 5.94 -17.15 1.86
CA GLY A 132 4.53 -17.19 2.25
C GLY A 132 3.57 -17.13 1.06
N THR A 133 2.28 -16.99 1.35
CA THR A 133 1.20 -17.04 0.36
C THR A 133 0.25 -15.88 0.55
N ILE A 134 -0.14 -15.25 -0.56
CA ILE A 134 -1.20 -14.23 -0.61
C ILE A 134 -2.22 -14.68 -1.66
N THR A 135 -3.50 -14.57 -1.34
CA THR A 135 -4.60 -14.86 -2.26
C THR A 135 -5.48 -13.61 -2.39
N LEU A 136 -5.70 -13.17 -3.62
CA LEU A 136 -6.72 -12.18 -3.97
C LEU A 136 -7.86 -12.92 -4.66
N ARG A 137 -9.06 -12.87 -4.10
CA ARG A 137 -10.28 -13.41 -4.70
C ARG A 137 -11.29 -12.29 -4.92
N ILE A 138 -11.84 -12.20 -6.11
CA ILE A 138 -12.89 -11.25 -6.49
C ILE A 138 -14.15 -12.07 -6.77
N VAL A 139 -15.25 -11.70 -6.14
CA VAL A 139 -16.54 -12.39 -6.27
C VAL A 139 -17.60 -11.36 -6.61
N GLN A 140 -18.33 -11.58 -7.70
CA GLN A 140 -19.54 -10.80 -8.00
C GLN A 140 -20.72 -11.38 -7.22
N LYS A 141 -21.48 -10.51 -6.54
CA LYS A 141 -22.69 -10.90 -5.79
C LYS A 141 -23.92 -10.82 -6.66
N GLN A 142 -24.78 -11.81 -6.54
CA GLN A 142 -26.09 -11.88 -7.23
C GLN A 142 -27.16 -10.97 -6.60
N THR A 143 -26.82 -10.18 -5.59
CA THR A 143 -27.76 -9.39 -4.77
C THR A 143 -27.91 -7.94 -5.22
N ALA A 144 -27.15 -7.51 -6.22
CA ALA A 144 -27.17 -6.14 -6.69
C ALA A 144 -28.52 -5.74 -7.33
N PRO A 145 -28.99 -4.51 -7.13
CA PRO A 145 -30.14 -3.97 -7.86
C PRO A 145 -29.89 -3.96 -9.38
N LYS A 146 -30.96 -4.02 -10.17
CA LYS A 146 -30.86 -3.99 -11.63
C LYS A 146 -30.09 -2.73 -12.10
N GLY A 147 -29.04 -2.94 -12.89
CA GLY A 147 -28.18 -1.89 -13.42
C GLY A 147 -27.01 -1.52 -12.51
N SER A 148 -26.79 -2.27 -11.43
CA SER A 148 -25.59 -2.21 -10.59
C SER A 148 -25.04 -3.61 -10.37
N ALA A 149 -23.78 -3.71 -9.93
CA ALA A 149 -23.15 -4.96 -9.57
C ALA A 149 -22.35 -4.75 -8.26
N ASP A 150 -22.43 -5.73 -7.35
CA ASP A 150 -21.70 -5.72 -6.09
C ASP A 150 -20.54 -6.69 -6.19
N TYR A 151 -19.34 -6.25 -5.82
CA TYR A 151 -18.13 -7.06 -5.80
C TYR A 151 -17.54 -7.13 -4.41
N GLU A 152 -17.08 -8.30 -4.02
CA GLU A 152 -16.25 -8.51 -2.85
C GLU A 152 -14.83 -8.82 -3.26
N PHE A 153 -13.89 -8.09 -2.70
CA PHE A 153 -12.45 -8.31 -2.84
C PHE A 153 -11.92 -8.92 -1.55
N HIS A 154 -11.54 -10.19 -1.60
CA HIS A 154 -11.00 -10.92 -0.46
C HIS A 154 -9.48 -11.03 -0.62
N ILE A 155 -8.74 -10.37 0.23
CA ILE A 155 -7.28 -10.50 0.30
C ILE A 155 -6.94 -11.27 1.56
N ARG A 156 -6.28 -12.40 1.39
CA ARG A 156 -5.85 -13.29 2.47
C ARG A 156 -4.34 -13.52 2.37
N ASP A 157 -3.65 -13.34 3.46
CA ASP A 157 -2.25 -13.69 3.63
C ASP A 157 -2.08 -14.73 4.75
N ASN A 158 -0.92 -15.38 4.77
CA ASN A 158 -0.50 -16.28 5.85
C ASN A 158 0.63 -15.65 6.68
N GLY A 159 0.59 -14.34 6.84
CA GLY A 159 1.57 -13.55 7.59
C GLY A 159 1.45 -13.68 9.10
N ILE A 160 2.05 -12.72 9.81
CA ILE A 160 2.09 -12.70 11.28
C ILE A 160 0.72 -12.48 11.93
N GLY A 161 -0.27 -12.07 11.14
CA GLY A 161 -1.60 -11.69 11.65
C GLY A 161 -1.58 -10.41 12.47
N MET A 162 -2.71 -10.15 13.14
CA MET A 162 -2.95 -8.97 13.99
C MET A 162 -3.56 -9.43 15.30
N SER A 163 -3.19 -8.79 16.41
CA SER A 163 -3.83 -9.04 17.70
C SER A 163 -5.31 -8.62 17.70
N PRO A 164 -6.19 -9.29 18.45
CA PRO A 164 -7.59 -8.89 18.55
C PRO A 164 -7.76 -7.43 18.97
N ALA A 165 -6.94 -6.95 19.90
CA ALA A 165 -6.97 -5.56 20.35
C ALA A 165 -6.62 -4.56 19.22
N PHE A 166 -5.67 -4.90 18.36
CA PHE A 166 -5.32 -4.04 17.22
C PHE A 166 -6.39 -4.05 16.12
N GLN A 167 -7.08 -5.17 15.91
CA GLN A 167 -8.16 -5.29 14.93
C GLN A 167 -9.31 -4.30 15.17
N GLU A 168 -9.59 -3.95 16.43
CA GLU A 168 -10.61 -2.96 16.78
C GLU A 168 -10.25 -1.54 16.34
N HIS A 169 -8.95 -1.26 16.14
CA HIS A 169 -8.39 0.06 15.82
C HIS A 169 -7.74 0.16 14.45
N ILE A 170 -7.82 -0.90 13.63
CA ILE A 170 -7.08 -0.98 12.35
C ILE A 170 -7.42 0.15 11.36
N PHE A 171 -8.63 0.69 11.43
CA PHE A 171 -9.08 1.82 10.59
C PHE A 171 -8.88 3.19 11.25
N GLU A 172 -8.35 3.23 12.47
CA GLU A 172 -8.02 4.51 13.09
C GLU A 172 -6.76 5.09 12.45
N GLN A 173 -6.75 6.41 12.33
CA GLN A 173 -5.60 7.13 11.79
C GLN A 173 -4.35 6.85 12.62
N PHE A 174 -3.26 6.54 11.92
CA PHE A 174 -1.95 6.31 12.53
C PHE A 174 -1.88 5.07 13.43
N ALA A 175 -2.89 4.20 13.40
CA ALA A 175 -2.88 2.97 14.17
C ALA A 175 -1.71 2.06 13.71
N ARG A 176 -0.92 1.60 14.68
CA ARG A 176 0.19 0.66 14.47
C ARG A 176 0.25 -0.32 15.63
N GLU A 177 0.49 -1.57 15.30
CA GLU A 177 0.74 -2.57 16.34
C GLU A 177 2.18 -2.46 16.86
N GLU A 178 2.38 -2.54 18.18
CA GLU A 178 3.69 -2.39 18.82
C GLU A 178 4.69 -3.45 18.31
N THR A 179 4.24 -4.66 18.02
CA THR A 179 5.06 -5.74 17.46
C THR A 179 5.66 -5.38 16.09
N SER A 180 4.96 -4.57 15.28
CA SER A 180 5.47 -4.08 13.99
C SER A 180 6.59 -3.05 14.18
N THR A 181 6.55 -2.28 15.24
CA THR A 181 7.58 -1.29 15.58
C THR A 181 8.86 -1.98 16.03
N VAL A 182 8.77 -3.06 16.80
CA VAL A 182 9.91 -3.88 17.24
C VAL A 182 10.57 -4.63 16.09
N SER A 183 9.79 -5.07 15.10
CA SER A 183 10.31 -5.78 13.91
C SER A 183 10.95 -4.86 12.85
N GLY A 184 11.00 -3.55 13.08
CA GLY A 184 11.57 -2.57 12.14
C GLY A 184 10.74 -2.38 10.85
N ILE A 185 9.51 -2.86 10.82
CA ILE A 185 8.63 -2.74 9.68
C ILE A 185 8.01 -1.33 9.67
N GLN A 186 8.51 -0.46 8.81
CA GLN A 186 8.03 0.93 8.68
C GLN A 186 6.65 1.01 8.01
N GLY A 187 5.83 1.98 8.42
CA GLY A 187 4.54 2.29 7.80
C GLY A 187 3.95 3.57 8.39
N THR A 188 3.07 4.23 7.65
CA THR A 188 2.45 5.50 8.04
C THR A 188 1.33 5.33 9.07
N GLY A 189 0.67 4.15 9.08
CA GLY A 189 -0.57 3.91 9.83
C GLY A 189 -1.78 4.67 9.25
N LEU A 190 -1.65 5.20 8.03
CA LEU A 190 -2.74 5.91 7.34
C LEU A 190 -3.41 5.06 6.26
N GLY A 191 -2.69 4.11 5.67
CA GLY A 191 -3.16 3.36 4.50
C GLY A 191 -4.46 2.56 4.71
N MET A 192 -4.79 2.17 5.94
CA MET A 192 -6.07 1.50 6.23
C MET A 192 -7.19 2.48 6.61
N ALA A 193 -6.84 3.72 6.99
CA ALA A 193 -7.80 4.77 7.30
C ALA A 193 -8.24 5.57 6.05
N ILE A 194 -7.40 5.58 5.01
CA ILE A 194 -7.66 6.17 3.69
C ILE A 194 -8.49 5.21 2.84
#